data_5032401f834a511cf748c229e3664ec1
#
_entry.id   5032401f834a511cf748c229e3664ec1
#
_cell.length_a   1.000
_cell.length_b   1.000
_cell.length_c   1.000
_cell.angle_alpha   90.00
_cell.angle_beta   90.00
_cell.angle_gamma   90.00
#
_symmetry.space_group_name_H-M   'P 1'
#
loop_
_entity.id
_entity.type
_entity.pdbx_description
1 polymer ?
#
loop_
_entity_poly.entity_id
_entity_poly.type
_entity_poly.pdbx_seq_one_letter_code
_entity_poly.pdbx_strand_id
1 'polypeptide(L)'
;MKKTINYILAAFSAVVLVSSCNLDLFPNGSIAYDEDGALFTNEKELGYLENGLYTSYRSGFYGEYAITEEVMMDGFNASADFGNNYGGAHRADEDFNPSNYEIRDYWSNRYSCIKNYNVFINGVENLPEDYKALGAKVQVVKGEAYFFRASAYLDLIRHYAPAYDPATAAQENSGVPLVLIYDQNEKPSRATVQEVYDQIKEDLDSAAVNLAGVAGAKASQKITIDAVNALYARYYLDVKDYSKAYAKAQEVIASKAGYSLSSSVKEFQNEYYLDNGTEAIVQLYASLTENGSGTNSIYTSMASSTEVKDNTNGRYFNKPYFFPSQKLLDQYEAEDLRLACWFTIDGQNNLTGEKYPTFITNDYTYDVVIFSKYLGNKDLTSSAVLNSRQHVKPLLISEMYLISAEAAFRGANNGDALTALNALQTKRGATPSDEVNATVLYNEWFKETVGEGLHMSTVKRFGNGYSVRTPQPAAVATFIMRGDNYETKSMEPGDYHLNWPIPTNDMQTNKNLVQNAGY
;
A
#
# COMPACT_ATOMS: atom_id res chain seq x y z
N MET A 1 -57.96 45.62 15.12
CA MET A 1 -57.47 44.35 15.70
C MET A 1 -56.86 43.36 14.64
N LYS A 2 -57.54 42.98 13.55
CA LYS A 2 -56.94 42.02 12.56
C LYS A 2 -55.67 42.52 11.91
N LYS A 3 -55.51 43.82 11.60
CA LYS A 3 -54.28 44.35 10.99
C LYS A 3 -53.08 44.37 11.96
N THR A 4 -53.34 44.63 13.24
CA THR A 4 -52.26 44.65 14.26
C THR A 4 -51.75 43.27 14.59
N ILE A 5 -52.58 42.24 14.55
CA ILE A 5 -52.20 40.84 14.74
C ILE A 5 -51.29 40.34 13.59
N ASN A 6 -51.58 40.75 12.34
CA ASN A 6 -50.76 40.37 11.18
C ASN A 6 -49.36 41.01 11.23
N TYR A 7 -49.22 42.22 11.76
CA TYR A 7 -47.89 42.85 11.94
C TYR A 7 -47.10 42.22 13.08
N ILE A 8 -47.73 41.76 14.14
CA ILE A 8 -47.09 41.05 15.24
C ILE A 8 -46.66 39.64 14.78
N LEU A 9 -47.47 38.92 14.00
CA LEU A 9 -47.07 37.65 13.43
C LEU A 9 -45.93 37.80 12.42
N ALA A 10 -45.95 38.83 11.58
CA ALA A 10 -44.87 39.10 10.64
C ALA A 10 -43.57 39.51 11.33
N ALA A 11 -43.62 40.27 12.40
CA ALA A 11 -42.46 40.63 13.21
C ALA A 11 -41.90 39.43 13.99
N PHE A 12 -42.74 38.52 14.48
CA PHE A 12 -42.32 37.29 15.14
C PHE A 12 -41.66 36.29 14.14
N SER A 13 -42.22 36.19 12.93
CA SER A 13 -41.63 35.39 11.84
C SER A 13 -40.28 35.94 11.36
N ALA A 14 -40.12 37.27 11.34
CA ALA A 14 -38.85 37.89 10.98
C ALA A 14 -37.76 37.70 12.06
N VAL A 15 -38.13 37.71 13.34
CA VAL A 15 -37.18 37.46 14.44
C VAL A 15 -36.73 35.99 14.50
N VAL A 16 -37.61 35.05 14.15
CA VAL A 16 -37.25 33.60 14.09
C VAL A 16 -36.37 33.29 12.92
N LEU A 17 -36.42 34.07 11.83
CA LEU A 17 -35.56 33.88 10.68
C LEU A 17 -34.14 34.47 10.82
N VAL A 18 -33.88 35.30 11.83
CA VAL A 18 -32.54 35.88 12.07
C VAL A 18 -31.80 35.14 13.20
N SER A 19 -32.43 34.20 13.91
CA SER A 19 -31.80 33.42 14.96
C SER A 19 -31.36 32.00 14.53
N SER A 20 -31.49 31.67 13.23
CA SER A 20 -31.04 30.39 12.73
C SER A 20 -29.96 30.60 11.70
N CYS A 21 -28.77 30.74 12.11
CA CYS A 21 -27.52 30.30 11.45
C CYS A 21 -26.36 30.80 12.29
N ASN A 22 -26.11 30.15 13.43
CA ASN A 22 -24.72 29.99 13.80
C ASN A 22 -24.17 28.95 12.82
N LEU A 23 -23.61 29.43 11.70
CA LEU A 23 -22.89 28.63 10.71
C LEU A 23 -21.54 28.10 11.24
N ASP A 24 -21.20 28.43 12.49
CA ASP A 24 -20.00 28.02 13.19
C ASP A 24 -20.22 26.78 14.09
N LEU A 25 -21.26 25.99 13.84
CA LEU A 25 -21.37 24.68 14.49
C LEU A 25 -20.50 23.67 13.75
N PHE A 26 -19.29 23.48 14.25
CA PHE A 26 -18.47 22.37 13.85
C PHE A 26 -19.19 21.04 14.08
N PRO A 27 -19.08 20.05 13.18
CA PRO A 27 -19.68 18.74 13.38
C PRO A 27 -19.20 18.14 14.71
N ASN A 28 -20.12 17.67 15.54
CA ASN A 28 -19.77 16.92 16.75
C ASN A 28 -18.90 15.72 16.37
N GLY A 29 -17.66 15.69 16.85
CA GLY A 29 -16.69 14.62 16.58
C GLY A 29 -15.58 14.97 15.61
N SER A 30 -15.55 16.20 15.04
CA SER A 30 -14.37 16.72 14.34
C SER A 30 -13.61 17.68 15.26
N ILE A 31 -12.29 17.55 15.32
CA ILE A 31 -11.43 18.58 15.91
C ILE A 31 -11.41 19.74 14.91
N ALA A 32 -11.99 20.89 15.33
CA ALA A 32 -11.86 22.10 14.53
C ALA A 32 -10.39 22.52 14.53
N TYR A 33 -9.80 22.66 13.36
CA TYR A 33 -8.53 23.35 13.22
C TYR A 33 -8.82 24.85 13.44
N ASP A 34 -8.45 25.34 14.61
CA ASP A 34 -8.40 26.76 14.92
C ASP A 34 -6.95 27.20 14.69
N GLU A 35 -6.72 28.06 13.73
CA GLU A 35 -5.37 28.56 13.41
C GLU A 35 -4.71 29.23 14.61
N ASP A 36 -5.50 29.77 15.53
CA ASP A 36 -5.07 30.42 16.77
C ASP A 36 -5.11 29.49 17.99
N GLY A 37 -5.65 28.26 17.84
CA GLY A 37 -5.82 27.28 18.90
C GLY A 37 -4.69 26.27 18.98
N ALA A 38 -4.46 25.72 20.18
CA ALA A 38 -3.54 24.60 20.35
C ALA A 38 -4.10 23.35 19.67
N LEU A 39 -3.25 22.62 18.92
CA LEU A 39 -3.63 21.38 18.25
C LEU A 39 -4.16 20.32 19.23
N PHE A 40 -3.67 20.31 20.46
CA PHE A 40 -4.13 19.50 21.59
C PHE A 40 -3.78 20.20 22.91
N THR A 41 -4.49 19.84 23.98
CA THR A 41 -4.29 20.45 25.30
C THR A 41 -3.81 19.47 26.37
N ASN A 42 -3.82 18.19 26.08
CA ASN A 42 -3.40 17.15 27.01
C ASN A 42 -2.97 15.86 26.28
N GLU A 43 -2.40 14.94 27.04
CA GLU A 43 -1.91 13.67 26.52
C GLU A 43 -3.00 12.81 25.84
N LYS A 44 -4.21 12.86 26.33
CA LYS A 44 -5.31 12.08 25.76
C LYS A 44 -5.68 12.57 24.37
N GLU A 45 -5.71 13.88 24.18
CA GLU A 45 -5.97 14.50 22.88
C GLU A 45 -4.81 14.23 21.90
N LEU A 46 -3.55 14.30 22.37
CA LEU A 46 -2.40 13.86 21.58
C LEU A 46 -2.56 12.41 21.12
N GLY A 47 -3.00 11.51 22.02
CA GLY A 47 -3.27 10.12 21.67
C GLY A 47 -4.39 9.94 20.63
N TYR A 48 -5.41 10.81 20.64
CA TYR A 48 -6.43 10.80 19.60
C TYR A 48 -5.89 11.23 18.24
N LEU A 49 -5.03 12.25 18.21
CA LEU A 49 -4.37 12.69 16.99
C LEU A 49 -3.44 11.61 16.45
N GLU A 50 -2.62 11.01 17.31
CA GLU A 50 -1.76 9.89 16.95
C GLU A 50 -2.57 8.75 16.29
N ASN A 51 -3.68 8.33 16.91
CA ASN A 51 -4.56 7.32 16.34
C ASN A 51 -5.14 7.75 14.98
N GLY A 52 -5.44 9.04 14.80
CA GLY A 52 -5.86 9.62 13.53
C GLY A 52 -4.80 9.52 12.44
N LEU A 53 -3.52 9.77 12.79
CA LEU A 53 -2.39 9.61 11.87
C LEU A 53 -2.22 8.14 11.43
N TYR A 54 -2.29 7.19 12.38
CA TYR A 54 -2.26 5.76 12.07
C TYR A 54 -3.45 5.30 11.24
N THR A 55 -4.64 5.82 11.49
CA THR A 55 -5.83 5.55 10.67
C THR A 55 -5.64 6.05 9.24
N SER A 56 -5.08 7.25 9.07
CA SER A 56 -4.72 7.80 7.76
C SER A 56 -3.68 6.91 7.06
N TYR A 57 -2.61 6.54 7.74
CA TYR A 57 -1.57 5.69 7.17
C TYR A 57 -2.12 4.32 6.75
N ARG A 58 -2.88 3.68 7.62
CA ARG A 58 -3.51 2.38 7.35
C ARG A 58 -4.48 2.45 6.16
N SER A 59 -5.19 3.57 5.98
CA SER A 59 -6.15 3.71 4.88
C SER A 59 -5.52 3.57 3.50
N GLY A 60 -4.24 3.88 3.38
CA GLY A 60 -3.47 3.75 2.16
C GLY A 60 -3.20 2.32 1.72
N PHE A 61 -3.48 1.35 2.58
CA PHE A 61 -3.27 -0.07 2.29
C PHE A 61 -4.59 -0.85 2.14
N TYR A 62 -5.74 -0.16 2.08
CA TYR A 62 -7.04 -0.79 1.89
C TYR A 62 -7.54 -0.69 0.45
N GLY A 63 -8.42 -1.62 0.11
CA GLY A 63 -9.10 -1.61 -1.17
C GLY A 63 -8.20 -1.98 -2.33
N GLU A 64 -8.26 -1.19 -3.38
CA GLU A 64 -7.67 -1.49 -4.69
C GLU A 64 -6.23 -1.00 -4.83
N TYR A 65 -5.72 -0.26 -3.85
CA TYR A 65 -4.50 0.51 -4.00
C TYR A 65 -3.24 -0.31 -4.32
N ALA A 66 -3.00 -1.40 -3.61
CA ALA A 66 -1.86 -2.26 -3.92
C ALA A 66 -2.16 -3.22 -5.09
N ILE A 67 -3.41 -3.66 -5.23
CA ILE A 67 -3.80 -4.67 -6.21
C ILE A 67 -3.87 -4.11 -7.63
N THR A 68 -4.21 -2.82 -7.80
CA THR A 68 -4.27 -2.21 -9.14
C THR A 68 -2.92 -2.33 -9.87
N GLU A 69 -1.81 -2.06 -9.20
CA GLU A 69 -0.49 -2.25 -9.81
C GLU A 69 -0.20 -3.72 -10.11
N GLU A 70 -0.52 -4.63 -9.19
CA GLU A 70 -0.29 -6.07 -9.37
C GLU A 70 -1.06 -6.65 -10.55
N VAL A 71 -2.33 -6.25 -10.72
CA VAL A 71 -3.16 -6.68 -11.86
C VAL A 71 -2.72 -6.04 -13.18
N MET A 72 -2.15 -4.84 -13.11
CA MET A 72 -1.56 -4.17 -14.27
C MET A 72 -0.30 -4.88 -14.76
N MET A 73 0.49 -5.44 -13.84
CA MET A 73 1.71 -6.18 -14.15
C MET A 73 1.41 -7.61 -14.61
N ASP A 74 2.42 -8.45 -14.71
CA ASP A 74 2.35 -9.80 -15.28
C ASP A 74 2.05 -10.92 -14.27
N GLY A 75 1.85 -10.57 -13.00
CA GLY A 75 1.57 -11.53 -11.92
C GLY A 75 0.14 -12.06 -11.92
N PHE A 76 -0.80 -11.31 -12.45
CA PHE A 76 -2.23 -11.65 -12.37
C PHE A 76 -2.99 -11.42 -13.65
N ASN A 77 -4.12 -12.12 -13.78
CA ASN A 77 -5.13 -11.90 -14.82
C ASN A 77 -6.45 -11.50 -14.15
N ALA A 78 -7.10 -10.45 -14.64
CA ALA A 78 -8.40 -10.01 -14.13
C ALA A 78 -9.53 -10.97 -14.57
N SER A 79 -10.54 -11.15 -13.70
CA SER A 79 -11.68 -12.02 -13.99
C SER A 79 -12.77 -11.29 -14.78
N ALA A 80 -13.25 -11.88 -15.86
CA ALA A 80 -14.36 -11.36 -16.67
C ALA A 80 -15.69 -11.33 -15.91
N ASP A 81 -15.86 -12.16 -14.89
CA ASP A 81 -17.12 -12.30 -14.15
C ASP A 81 -17.51 -11.11 -13.29
N PHE A 82 -16.56 -10.24 -13.00
CA PHE A 82 -16.78 -9.05 -12.15
C PHE A 82 -16.96 -7.76 -12.94
N GLY A 83 -17.47 -7.83 -14.16
CA GLY A 83 -17.62 -6.67 -15.01
C GLY A 83 -16.25 -6.11 -15.42
N ASN A 84 -16.03 -4.81 -15.26
CA ASN A 84 -14.77 -4.18 -15.65
C ASN A 84 -13.82 -3.90 -14.47
N ASN A 85 -13.99 -4.58 -13.33
CA ASN A 85 -13.08 -4.43 -12.20
C ASN A 85 -11.65 -4.77 -12.62
N TYR A 86 -10.73 -3.83 -12.43
CA TYR A 86 -9.33 -3.91 -12.87
C TYR A 86 -9.13 -4.13 -14.38
N GLY A 87 -10.18 -4.12 -15.19
CA GLY A 87 -10.07 -4.42 -16.63
C GLY A 87 -9.18 -3.43 -17.36
N GLY A 88 -9.33 -2.13 -17.11
CA GLY A 88 -8.47 -1.09 -17.67
C GLY A 88 -7.00 -1.24 -17.24
N ALA A 89 -6.75 -1.45 -15.95
CA ALA A 89 -5.42 -1.69 -15.43
C ALA A 89 -4.80 -2.98 -16.01
N HIS A 90 -5.57 -4.06 -16.05
CA HIS A 90 -5.15 -5.34 -16.60
C HIS A 90 -4.75 -5.26 -18.07
N ARG A 91 -5.53 -4.54 -18.89
CA ARG A 91 -5.22 -4.37 -20.31
C ARG A 91 -4.16 -3.31 -20.57
N ALA A 92 -4.00 -2.33 -19.65
CA ALA A 92 -3.22 -1.13 -19.85
C ALA A 92 -3.51 -0.50 -21.22
N ASP A 93 -4.81 -0.26 -21.49
CA ASP A 93 -5.33 0.26 -22.75
C ASP A 93 -5.91 1.68 -22.55
N GLU A 94 -6.71 2.16 -23.51
CA GLU A 94 -7.34 3.49 -23.44
C GLU A 94 -8.25 3.72 -22.23
N ASP A 95 -8.73 2.66 -21.58
CA ASP A 95 -9.49 2.75 -20.32
C ASP A 95 -8.59 3.04 -19.13
N PHE A 96 -7.27 2.77 -19.23
CA PHE A 96 -6.28 3.16 -18.24
C PHE A 96 -5.76 4.57 -18.51
N ASN A 97 -6.56 5.56 -18.20
CA ASN A 97 -6.37 6.95 -18.54
C ASN A 97 -6.56 7.88 -17.31
N PRO A 98 -6.33 9.20 -17.44
CA PRO A 98 -6.46 10.14 -16.32
C PRO A 98 -7.82 10.19 -15.62
N SER A 99 -8.87 9.62 -16.20
CA SER A 99 -10.21 9.54 -15.61
C SER A 99 -10.48 8.22 -14.89
N ASN A 100 -9.53 7.27 -14.94
CA ASN A 100 -9.64 5.99 -14.25
C ASN A 100 -9.76 6.20 -12.74
N TYR A 101 -10.74 5.56 -12.12
CA TYR A 101 -11.06 5.79 -10.70
C TYR A 101 -10.00 5.18 -9.76
N GLU A 102 -9.38 4.05 -10.12
CA GLU A 102 -8.35 3.42 -9.29
C GLU A 102 -7.14 4.35 -9.15
N ILE A 103 -6.70 4.95 -10.26
CA ILE A 103 -5.60 5.92 -10.29
C ILE A 103 -5.94 7.17 -9.48
N ARG A 104 -7.13 7.74 -9.74
CA ARG A 104 -7.63 8.94 -9.05
C ARG A 104 -7.71 8.73 -7.55
N ASP A 105 -8.29 7.61 -7.12
CA ASP A 105 -8.55 7.35 -5.71
C ASP A 105 -7.25 7.06 -4.95
N TYR A 106 -6.27 6.41 -5.60
CA TYR A 106 -4.92 6.25 -5.05
C TYR A 106 -4.25 7.61 -4.79
N TRP A 107 -4.22 8.49 -5.80
CA TRP A 107 -3.69 9.85 -5.69
C TRP A 107 -4.37 10.65 -4.58
N SER A 108 -5.70 10.69 -4.62
CA SER A 108 -6.51 11.44 -3.65
C SER A 108 -6.32 10.96 -2.22
N ASN A 109 -6.21 9.65 -2.01
CA ASN A 109 -5.93 9.07 -0.71
C ASN A 109 -4.58 9.55 -0.18
N ARG A 110 -3.51 9.45 -0.96
CA ARG A 110 -2.16 9.85 -0.53
C ARG A 110 -2.09 11.33 -0.16
N TYR A 111 -2.66 12.22 -0.98
CA TYR A 111 -2.69 13.65 -0.66
C TYR A 111 -3.59 13.98 0.53
N SER A 112 -4.70 13.27 0.72
CA SER A 112 -5.52 13.39 1.93
C SER A 112 -4.74 12.98 3.19
N CYS A 113 -3.95 11.94 3.12
CA CYS A 113 -3.07 11.51 4.21
C CYS A 113 -1.97 12.56 4.49
N ILE A 114 -1.29 13.03 3.44
CA ILE A 114 -0.25 14.08 3.53
C ILE A 114 -0.81 15.34 4.20
N LYS A 115 -2.03 15.75 3.84
CA LYS A 115 -2.71 16.87 4.52
C LYS A 115 -2.78 16.64 6.03
N ASN A 116 -3.22 15.48 6.49
CA ASN A 116 -3.35 15.18 7.91
C ASN A 116 -1.98 15.19 8.62
N TYR A 117 -0.94 14.66 7.96
CA TYR A 117 0.43 14.68 8.49
C TYR A 117 0.96 16.12 8.59
N ASN A 118 0.74 16.95 7.58
CA ASN A 118 1.14 18.36 7.58
C ASN A 118 0.45 19.14 8.70
N VAL A 119 -0.86 18.95 8.90
CA VAL A 119 -1.61 19.60 9.99
C VAL A 119 -0.97 19.29 11.34
N PHE A 120 -0.59 18.04 11.58
CA PHE A 120 0.08 17.65 12.82
C PHE A 120 1.50 18.24 12.90
N ILE A 121 2.34 18.03 11.90
CA ILE A 121 3.74 18.48 11.88
C ILE A 121 3.81 19.99 12.11
N ASN A 122 3.01 20.79 11.37
CA ASN A 122 3.03 22.23 11.47
C ASN A 122 2.37 22.73 12.76
N GLY A 123 1.32 22.04 13.21
CA GLY A 123 0.60 22.42 14.43
C GLY A 123 1.42 22.25 15.72
N VAL A 124 2.28 21.21 15.78
CA VAL A 124 3.13 21.01 16.97
C VAL A 124 4.28 22.03 17.09
N GLU A 125 4.61 22.76 16.04
CA GLU A 125 5.62 23.81 16.11
C GLU A 125 5.12 25.06 16.82
N ASN A 126 3.80 25.26 16.84
CA ASN A 126 3.13 26.41 17.44
C ASN A 126 2.47 26.08 18.80
N LEU A 127 2.88 24.99 19.43
CA LEU A 127 2.31 24.62 20.74
C LEU A 127 2.66 25.64 21.82
N PRO A 128 1.66 26.01 22.68
CA PRO A 128 1.91 26.83 23.87
C PRO A 128 2.93 26.23 24.82
N GLU A 129 3.61 27.08 25.60
CA GLU A 129 4.66 26.67 26.53
C GLU A 129 4.18 25.62 27.54
N ASP A 130 2.94 25.72 28.00
CA ASP A 130 2.32 24.81 28.98
C ASP A 130 2.24 23.35 28.48
N TYR A 131 2.27 23.12 27.17
CA TYR A 131 2.21 21.77 26.57
C TYR A 131 3.59 21.17 26.29
N LYS A 132 4.66 21.91 26.51
CA LYS A 132 6.05 21.41 26.40
C LYS A 132 6.37 20.30 27.41
N ALA A 133 5.60 20.21 28.51
CA ALA A 133 5.69 19.08 29.44
C ALA A 133 5.41 17.70 28.80
N LEU A 134 4.67 17.67 27.67
CA LEU A 134 4.43 16.47 26.88
C LEU A 134 5.56 16.18 25.86
N GLY A 135 6.65 16.97 25.90
CA GLY A 135 7.66 17.05 24.85
C GLY A 135 8.18 15.71 24.32
N ALA A 136 8.50 14.74 25.18
CA ALA A 136 8.99 13.44 24.73
C ALA A 136 7.95 12.65 23.91
N LYS A 137 6.66 12.70 24.30
CA LYS A 137 5.58 12.03 23.55
C LYS A 137 5.27 12.76 22.24
N VAL A 138 5.25 14.08 22.28
CA VAL A 138 5.07 14.91 21.07
C VAL A 138 6.18 14.61 20.05
N GLN A 139 7.42 14.47 20.49
CA GLN A 139 8.54 14.13 19.60
C GLN A 139 8.32 12.77 18.92
N VAL A 140 7.89 11.74 19.68
CA VAL A 140 7.58 10.42 19.10
C VAL A 140 6.51 10.54 18.02
N VAL A 141 5.36 11.15 18.32
CA VAL A 141 4.26 11.29 17.35
C VAL A 141 4.67 12.17 16.16
N LYS A 142 5.52 13.17 16.38
CA LYS A 142 6.11 13.99 15.29
C LYS A 142 7.00 13.13 14.39
N GLY A 143 7.81 12.25 14.96
CA GLY A 143 8.62 11.29 14.20
C GLY A 143 7.78 10.32 13.38
N GLU A 144 6.68 9.83 13.93
CA GLU A 144 5.71 8.99 13.21
C GLU A 144 5.06 9.76 12.04
N ALA A 145 4.65 11.00 12.25
CA ALA A 145 4.06 11.84 11.20
C ALA A 145 5.03 12.10 10.04
N TYR A 146 6.30 12.36 10.31
CA TYR A 146 7.33 12.47 9.28
C TYR A 146 7.54 11.15 8.53
N PHE A 147 7.61 10.03 9.24
CA PHE A 147 7.67 8.71 8.61
C PHE A 147 6.49 8.46 7.66
N PHE A 148 5.28 8.78 8.09
CA PHE A 148 4.07 8.60 7.26
C PHE A 148 4.09 9.50 6.03
N ARG A 149 4.56 10.75 6.15
CA ARG A 149 4.66 11.66 5.02
C ARG A 149 5.71 11.18 4.02
N ALA A 150 6.88 10.75 4.50
CA ALA A 150 7.91 10.13 3.67
C ALA A 150 7.37 8.91 2.90
N SER A 151 6.67 8.02 3.58
CA SER A 151 6.04 6.84 2.97
C SER A 151 5.03 7.23 1.89
N ALA A 152 4.16 8.21 2.16
CA ALA A 152 3.15 8.66 1.21
C ALA A 152 3.77 9.30 -0.05
N TYR A 153 4.82 10.10 0.10
CA TYR A 153 5.54 10.64 -1.06
C TYR A 153 6.32 9.57 -1.83
N LEU A 154 6.87 8.58 -1.13
CA LEU A 154 7.53 7.46 -1.79
C LEU A 154 6.55 6.64 -2.64
N ASP A 155 5.34 6.41 -2.13
CA ASP A 155 4.27 5.77 -2.88
C ASP A 155 3.87 6.59 -4.12
N LEU A 156 3.65 7.90 -3.95
CA LEU A 156 3.29 8.80 -5.05
C LEU A 156 4.37 8.83 -6.14
N ILE A 157 5.64 9.00 -5.77
CA ILE A 157 6.72 9.14 -6.76
C ILE A 157 6.92 7.83 -7.52
N ARG A 158 6.77 6.67 -6.89
CA ARG A 158 6.89 5.37 -7.51
C ARG A 158 5.81 5.12 -8.57
N HIS A 159 4.60 5.62 -8.34
CA HIS A 159 3.47 5.41 -9.27
C HIS A 159 3.36 6.48 -10.35
N TYR A 160 3.53 7.76 -10.01
CA TYR A 160 3.20 8.89 -10.90
C TYR A 160 4.41 9.53 -11.56
N ALA A 161 5.61 9.01 -11.36
CA ALA A 161 6.83 9.56 -11.94
C ALA A 161 7.77 8.45 -12.44
N PRO A 162 8.72 8.75 -13.33
CA PRO A 162 9.73 7.79 -13.74
C PRO A 162 10.59 7.35 -12.55
N ALA A 163 11.21 6.17 -12.67
CA ALA A 163 12.21 5.72 -11.71
C ALA A 163 13.34 6.75 -11.61
N TYR A 164 13.92 6.88 -10.42
CA TYR A 164 15.03 7.80 -10.21
C TYR A 164 16.22 7.49 -11.14
N ASP A 165 16.64 8.50 -11.88
CA ASP A 165 17.86 8.49 -12.68
C ASP A 165 18.59 9.81 -12.46
N PRO A 166 19.84 9.80 -11.96
CA PRO A 166 20.62 11.03 -11.73
C PRO A 166 20.71 11.96 -12.96
N ALA A 167 20.64 11.39 -14.16
CA ALA A 167 20.72 12.17 -15.40
C ALA A 167 19.43 12.96 -15.70
N THR A 168 18.29 12.53 -15.18
CA THR A 168 16.97 13.12 -15.51
C THR A 168 16.16 13.54 -14.29
N ALA A 169 16.59 13.20 -13.08
CA ALA A 169 15.84 13.46 -11.84
C ALA A 169 15.54 14.95 -11.60
N ALA A 170 16.36 15.86 -12.14
CA ALA A 170 16.17 17.31 -12.03
C ALA A 170 15.32 17.93 -13.17
N GLN A 171 14.68 17.12 -14.01
CA GLN A 171 13.77 17.64 -15.04
C GLN A 171 12.54 18.27 -14.39
N GLU A 172 12.16 19.45 -14.86
CA GLU A 172 10.97 20.16 -14.40
C GLU A 172 9.70 19.34 -14.62
N ASN A 173 8.78 19.38 -13.66
CA ASN A 173 7.49 18.66 -13.69
C ASN A 173 7.60 17.14 -13.83
N SER A 174 8.74 16.55 -13.52
CA SER A 174 8.95 15.10 -13.64
C SER A 174 8.48 14.31 -12.42
N GLY A 175 8.41 14.93 -11.24
CA GLY A 175 7.97 14.32 -9.99
C GLY A 175 6.47 14.51 -9.72
N VAL A 176 6.12 14.76 -8.46
CA VAL A 176 4.75 15.03 -7.99
C VAL A 176 4.71 16.35 -7.22
N PRO A 177 3.55 17.00 -7.04
CA PRO A 177 3.44 18.20 -6.22
C PRO A 177 3.91 17.97 -4.79
N LEU A 178 4.79 18.83 -4.30
CA LEU A 178 5.17 18.87 -2.89
C LEU A 178 4.25 19.82 -2.14
N VAL A 179 3.48 19.28 -1.20
CA VAL A 179 2.56 20.02 -0.33
C VAL A 179 3.02 19.79 1.11
N LEU A 180 3.66 20.78 1.70
CA LEU A 180 4.24 20.69 3.05
C LEU A 180 3.44 21.49 4.10
N ILE A 181 2.60 22.40 3.62
CA ILE A 181 1.67 23.19 4.43
C ILE A 181 0.27 23.00 3.82
N TYR A 182 -0.72 22.78 4.68
CA TYR A 182 -2.09 22.69 4.19
C TYR A 182 -2.66 24.09 3.91
N ASP A 183 -2.83 24.39 2.64
CA ASP A 183 -3.60 25.53 2.16
C ASP A 183 -4.49 25.08 0.99
N GLN A 184 -5.81 25.16 1.19
CA GLN A 184 -6.79 24.74 0.17
C GLN A 184 -6.78 25.61 -1.10
N ASN A 185 -6.15 26.80 -1.05
CA ASN A 185 -6.07 27.71 -2.18
C ASN A 185 -4.80 27.51 -3.00
N GLU A 186 -3.80 26.84 -2.43
CA GLU A 186 -2.55 26.56 -3.12
C GLU A 186 -2.77 25.65 -4.33
N LYS A 187 -2.04 25.96 -5.38
CA LYS A 187 -2.05 25.21 -6.65
C LYS A 187 -0.62 24.94 -7.09
N PRO A 188 0.08 24.03 -6.38
CA PRO A 188 1.46 23.75 -6.65
C PRO A 188 1.63 23.11 -8.03
N SER A 189 2.73 23.43 -8.71
CA SER A 189 3.22 22.66 -9.84
C SER A 189 3.81 21.33 -9.37
N ARG A 190 4.10 20.44 -10.29
CA ARG A 190 4.89 19.26 -9.97
C ARG A 190 6.33 19.67 -9.67
N ALA A 191 6.88 19.11 -8.61
CA ALA A 191 8.31 19.16 -8.33
C ALA A 191 9.08 18.27 -9.30
N THR A 192 10.39 18.35 -9.29
CA THR A 192 11.25 17.37 -9.95
C THR A 192 11.29 16.06 -9.16
N VAL A 193 11.68 14.99 -9.80
CA VAL A 193 11.92 13.70 -9.11
C VAL A 193 12.95 13.88 -8.00
N GLN A 194 14.01 14.66 -8.25
CA GLN A 194 15.06 14.94 -7.27
C GLN A 194 14.50 15.63 -6.02
N GLU A 195 13.73 16.70 -6.19
CA GLU A 195 13.15 17.47 -5.07
C GLU A 195 12.21 16.59 -4.22
N VAL A 196 11.45 15.70 -4.84
CA VAL A 196 10.58 14.78 -4.09
C VAL A 196 11.40 13.79 -3.27
N TYR A 197 12.45 13.19 -3.85
CA TYR A 197 13.33 12.30 -3.10
C TYR A 197 14.12 13.02 -2.01
N ASP A 198 14.52 14.28 -2.23
CA ASP A 198 15.17 15.11 -1.20
C ASP A 198 14.21 15.35 -0.03
N GLN A 199 12.94 15.66 -0.28
CA GLN A 199 11.93 15.83 0.75
C GLN A 199 11.66 14.53 1.52
N ILE A 200 11.58 13.39 0.84
CA ILE A 200 11.45 12.08 1.49
C ILE A 200 12.62 11.86 2.45
N LYS A 201 13.84 12.22 2.03
CA LYS A 201 15.02 12.09 2.89
C LYS A 201 14.97 13.01 4.10
N GLU A 202 14.58 14.26 3.94
CA GLU A 202 14.42 15.20 5.05
C GLU A 202 13.40 14.72 6.08
N ASP A 203 12.29 14.16 5.61
CA ASP A 203 11.28 13.56 6.47
C ASP A 203 11.80 12.32 7.20
N LEU A 204 12.56 11.46 6.53
CA LEU A 204 13.19 10.29 7.15
C LEU A 204 14.25 10.71 8.17
N ASP A 205 15.07 11.73 7.89
CA ASP A 205 16.04 12.28 8.84
C ASP A 205 15.33 12.82 10.09
N SER A 206 14.23 13.52 9.92
CA SER A 206 13.39 14.01 11.01
C SER A 206 12.76 12.87 11.80
N ALA A 207 12.25 11.85 11.13
CA ALA A 207 11.72 10.66 11.77
C ALA A 207 12.80 9.93 12.60
N ALA A 208 13.99 9.76 12.04
CA ALA A 208 15.11 9.09 12.73
C ALA A 208 15.54 9.81 14.00
N VAL A 209 15.61 11.14 13.97
CA VAL A 209 15.94 11.94 15.17
C VAL A 209 14.86 11.78 16.25
N ASN A 210 13.60 11.89 15.87
CA ASN A 210 12.49 11.87 16.81
C ASN A 210 12.19 10.47 17.38
N LEU A 211 12.50 9.41 16.63
CA LEU A 211 12.26 8.01 17.00
C LEU A 211 13.53 7.28 17.46
N ALA A 212 14.67 7.98 17.63
CA ALA A 212 15.94 7.36 18.02
C ALA A 212 15.87 6.53 19.31
N GLY A 213 14.98 6.90 20.24
CA GLY A 213 14.75 6.18 21.49
C GLY A 213 13.68 5.08 21.44
N VAL A 214 13.02 4.89 20.29
CA VAL A 214 11.93 3.92 20.12
C VAL A 214 12.49 2.65 19.48
N ALA A 215 12.91 1.72 20.32
CA ALA A 215 13.54 0.47 19.88
C ALA A 215 12.60 -0.38 19.02
N GLY A 216 13.17 -1.10 18.04
CA GLY A 216 12.44 -2.05 17.22
C GLY A 216 11.81 -3.19 18.02
N ALA A 217 10.69 -3.67 17.55
CA ALA A 217 10.00 -4.84 18.07
C ALA A 217 9.26 -5.55 16.91
N LYS A 218 9.32 -6.87 16.87
CA LYS A 218 8.57 -7.64 15.88
C LYS A 218 7.07 -7.38 16.00
N ALA A 219 6.40 -7.31 14.86
CA ALA A 219 4.97 -7.01 14.78
C ALA A 219 4.57 -5.74 15.56
N SER A 220 5.43 -4.71 15.54
CA SER A 220 5.14 -3.45 16.22
C SER A 220 3.93 -2.75 15.61
N GLN A 221 2.98 -2.36 16.45
CA GLN A 221 1.83 -1.57 16.02
C GLN A 221 2.16 -0.08 15.88
N LYS A 222 3.35 0.32 16.29
CA LYS A 222 3.87 1.69 16.22
C LYS A 222 5.13 1.73 15.38
N ILE A 223 5.42 2.91 14.83
CA ILE A 223 6.65 3.13 14.07
C ILE A 223 7.83 3.19 15.05
N THR A 224 8.86 2.43 14.74
CA THR A 224 10.08 2.32 15.52
C THR A 224 11.28 2.77 14.69
N ILE A 225 12.44 2.88 15.31
CA ILE A 225 13.69 3.20 14.59
C ILE A 225 13.99 2.15 13.51
N ASP A 226 13.64 0.87 13.74
CA ASP A 226 13.83 -0.18 12.74
C ASP A 226 12.92 0.02 11.53
N ALA A 227 11.68 0.49 11.73
CA ALA A 227 10.79 0.86 10.63
C ALA A 227 11.35 2.02 9.81
N VAL A 228 11.93 3.03 10.48
CA VAL A 228 12.61 4.15 9.80
C VAL A 228 13.80 3.64 9.00
N ASN A 229 14.62 2.76 9.56
CA ASN A 229 15.77 2.16 8.87
C ASN A 229 15.33 1.30 7.67
N ALA A 230 14.23 0.56 7.79
CA ALA A 230 13.67 -0.21 6.68
C ALA A 230 13.19 0.70 5.53
N LEU A 231 12.52 1.81 5.86
CA LEU A 231 12.10 2.77 4.84
C LEU A 231 13.30 3.51 4.22
N TYR A 232 14.35 3.79 4.98
CA TYR A 232 15.62 4.28 4.44
C TYR A 232 16.27 3.29 3.48
N ALA A 233 16.25 1.99 3.80
CA ALA A 233 16.81 0.97 2.91
C ALA A 233 16.09 0.98 1.57
N ARG A 234 14.76 1.06 1.59
CA ARG A 234 13.91 1.18 0.40
C ARG A 234 14.18 2.48 -0.38
N TYR A 235 14.28 3.61 0.31
CA TYR A 235 14.63 4.91 -0.25
C TYR A 235 15.99 4.90 -0.94
N TYR A 236 17.05 4.43 -0.25
CA TYR A 236 18.40 4.40 -0.81
C TYR A 236 18.54 3.43 -2.00
N LEU A 237 17.76 2.35 -2.01
CA LEU A 237 17.70 1.45 -3.17
C LEU A 237 17.14 2.18 -4.40
N ASP A 238 16.07 2.95 -4.22
CA ASP A 238 15.45 3.72 -5.30
C ASP A 238 16.37 4.79 -5.86
N VAL A 239 17.06 5.57 -5.01
CA VAL A 239 17.99 6.62 -5.44
C VAL A 239 19.37 6.08 -5.83
N LYS A 240 19.52 4.75 -5.89
CA LYS A 240 20.75 4.04 -6.32
C LYS A 240 21.97 4.28 -5.40
N ASP A 241 21.76 4.69 -4.15
CA ASP A 241 22.82 4.69 -3.12
C ASP A 241 22.90 3.29 -2.48
N TYR A 242 23.43 2.35 -3.25
CA TYR A 242 23.43 0.94 -2.88
C TYR A 242 24.21 0.66 -1.58
N SER A 243 25.27 1.42 -1.31
CA SER A 243 26.05 1.24 -0.08
C SER A 243 25.20 1.55 1.17
N LYS A 244 24.40 2.64 1.12
CA LYS A 244 23.50 2.98 2.24
C LYS A 244 22.27 2.08 2.28
N ALA A 245 21.72 1.68 1.13
CA ALA A 245 20.63 0.69 1.08
C ALA A 245 21.02 -0.60 1.79
N TYR A 246 22.19 -1.15 1.47
CA TYR A 246 22.74 -2.33 2.11
C TYR A 246 22.92 -2.12 3.62
N ALA A 247 23.59 -1.03 4.01
CA ALA A 247 23.85 -0.74 5.41
C ALA A 247 22.56 -0.66 6.24
N LYS A 248 21.54 0.05 5.74
CA LYS A 248 20.25 0.20 6.43
C LYS A 248 19.48 -1.11 6.52
N ALA A 249 19.47 -1.91 5.46
CA ALA A 249 18.86 -3.24 5.50
C ALA A 249 19.57 -4.16 6.52
N GLN A 250 20.91 -4.13 6.57
CA GLN A 250 21.68 -4.91 7.54
C GLN A 250 21.45 -4.45 8.99
N GLU A 251 21.29 -3.13 9.24
CA GLU A 251 20.92 -2.63 10.57
C GLU A 251 19.61 -3.26 11.06
N VAL A 252 18.61 -3.40 10.19
CA VAL A 252 17.32 -4.02 10.54
C VAL A 252 17.46 -5.53 10.71
N ILE A 253 18.18 -6.22 9.81
CA ILE A 253 18.41 -7.67 9.90
C ILE A 253 19.14 -8.03 11.22
N ALA A 254 20.10 -7.19 11.62
CA ALA A 254 20.87 -7.39 12.85
C ALA A 254 20.19 -6.85 14.12
N SER A 255 18.98 -6.31 14.00
CA SER A 255 18.24 -5.74 15.12
C SER A 255 17.95 -6.79 16.20
N LYS A 256 17.92 -6.34 17.45
CA LYS A 256 17.53 -7.17 18.60
C LYS A 256 16.03 -7.33 18.76
N ALA A 257 15.22 -6.83 17.83
CA ALA A 257 13.77 -6.90 17.85
C ALA A 257 13.20 -8.34 17.72
N GLY A 258 14.06 -9.29 17.27
CA GLY A 258 13.67 -10.70 17.14
C GLY A 258 12.93 -11.01 15.83
N TYR A 259 13.21 -10.25 14.77
CA TYR A 259 12.73 -10.57 13.43
C TYR A 259 13.34 -11.88 12.93
N SER A 260 12.54 -12.67 12.23
CA SER A 260 13.02 -13.87 11.56
C SER A 260 12.12 -14.24 10.38
N LEU A 261 12.73 -14.79 9.34
CA LEU A 261 12.04 -15.31 8.17
C LEU A 261 11.27 -16.58 8.53
N SER A 262 10.02 -16.70 8.07
CA SER A 262 9.22 -17.91 8.18
C SER A 262 9.83 -19.04 7.35
N SER A 263 9.98 -20.22 7.95
CA SER A 263 10.65 -21.39 7.38
C SER A 263 9.83 -22.68 7.53
N SER A 264 8.57 -22.56 7.87
CA SER A 264 7.63 -23.67 7.97
C SER A 264 6.20 -23.20 7.71
N VAL A 265 5.33 -24.11 7.29
CA VAL A 265 3.89 -23.84 7.13
C VAL A 265 3.30 -23.20 8.38
N LYS A 266 3.71 -23.65 9.57
CA LYS A 266 3.22 -23.09 10.84
C LYS A 266 3.62 -21.64 11.05
N GLU A 267 4.82 -21.26 10.66
CA GLU A 267 5.28 -19.86 10.75
C GLU A 267 4.59 -18.99 9.72
N PHE A 268 4.35 -19.48 8.50
CA PHE A 268 3.51 -18.81 7.52
C PHE A 268 2.07 -18.61 8.01
N GLN A 269 1.47 -19.63 8.67
CA GLN A 269 0.17 -19.47 9.31
C GLN A 269 0.17 -18.38 10.37
N ASN A 270 1.21 -18.36 11.23
CA ASN A 270 1.33 -17.32 12.24
C ASN A 270 1.44 -15.93 11.62
N GLU A 271 2.23 -15.77 10.54
CA GLU A 271 2.44 -14.47 9.89
C GLU A 271 1.22 -13.99 9.12
N TYR A 272 0.66 -14.82 8.23
CA TYR A 272 -0.31 -14.38 7.23
C TYR A 272 -1.78 -14.70 7.56
N TYR A 273 -2.04 -15.53 8.57
CA TYR A 273 -3.40 -15.93 8.96
C TYR A 273 -3.75 -15.57 10.40
N LEU A 274 -2.79 -15.59 11.31
CA LEU A 274 -3.03 -15.33 12.73
C LEU A 274 -2.49 -13.97 13.19
N ASP A 275 -1.80 -13.22 12.34
CA ASP A 275 -1.14 -11.95 12.67
C ASP A 275 -0.25 -12.04 13.94
N ASN A 276 0.43 -13.17 14.10
CA ASN A 276 1.30 -13.47 15.24
C ASN A 276 2.65 -14.03 14.77
N GLY A 277 3.18 -13.45 13.71
CA GLY A 277 4.45 -13.85 13.10
C GLY A 277 5.66 -13.09 13.63
N THR A 278 6.76 -13.26 12.92
CA THR A 278 8.05 -12.67 13.26
C THR A 278 8.69 -11.87 12.11
N GLU A 279 8.02 -11.81 10.97
CA GLU A 279 8.55 -11.09 9.80
C GLU A 279 8.18 -9.61 9.81
N ALA A 280 7.02 -9.26 10.37
CA ALA A 280 6.55 -7.89 10.35
C ALA A 280 7.42 -6.97 11.21
N ILE A 281 8.05 -5.96 10.58
CA ILE A 281 8.72 -4.84 11.23
C ILE A 281 7.66 -3.87 11.76
N VAL A 282 6.61 -3.65 10.97
CA VAL A 282 5.41 -2.91 11.35
C VAL A 282 4.19 -3.78 11.05
N GLN A 283 3.29 -3.87 12.02
CA GLN A 283 2.00 -4.54 11.88
C GLN A 283 0.91 -3.61 12.42
N LEU A 284 0.24 -2.90 11.52
CA LEU A 284 -0.73 -1.86 11.89
C LEU A 284 -1.93 -2.48 12.62
N TYR A 285 -2.35 -1.82 13.70
CA TYR A 285 -3.49 -2.26 14.50
C TYR A 285 -4.77 -2.40 13.65
N ALA A 286 -5.48 -3.47 13.88
CA ALA A 286 -6.82 -3.72 13.34
C ALA A 286 -7.70 -4.38 14.41
N SER A 287 -9.01 -4.20 14.31
CA SER A 287 -10.00 -4.85 15.17
C SER A 287 -11.29 -5.11 14.38
N LEU A 288 -12.28 -5.74 15.01
CA LEU A 288 -13.58 -5.95 14.39
C LEU A 288 -14.28 -4.64 13.97
N THR A 289 -13.96 -3.53 14.62
CA THR A 289 -14.53 -2.20 14.34
C THR A 289 -13.57 -1.27 13.62
N GLU A 290 -12.26 -1.52 13.72
CA GLU A 290 -11.20 -0.73 13.10
C GLU A 290 -10.39 -1.56 12.11
N ASN A 291 -11.03 -1.97 11.05
CA ASN A 291 -10.39 -2.61 9.91
C ASN A 291 -11.06 -2.09 8.63
N GLY A 292 -10.42 -2.23 7.51
CA GLY A 292 -11.05 -1.87 6.24
C GLY A 292 -12.39 -2.62 6.07
N SER A 293 -13.39 -1.98 5.48
CA SER A 293 -14.66 -2.66 5.16
C SER A 293 -14.44 -3.70 4.06
N GLY A 294 -15.23 -4.77 4.06
CA GLY A 294 -15.02 -5.98 3.27
C GLY A 294 -14.67 -5.78 1.79
N THR A 295 -15.40 -4.91 1.07
CA THR A 295 -15.14 -4.62 -0.34
C THR A 295 -13.94 -3.69 -0.57
N ASN A 296 -13.48 -2.99 0.46
CA ASN A 296 -12.33 -2.09 0.43
C ASN A 296 -11.12 -2.68 1.17
N SER A 297 -11.15 -3.96 1.47
CA SER A 297 -9.97 -4.64 1.99
C SER A 297 -8.91 -4.72 0.89
N ILE A 298 -7.69 -4.36 1.24
CA ILE A 298 -6.54 -4.35 0.32
C ILE A 298 -6.34 -5.71 -0.37
N TYR A 299 -6.70 -6.78 0.31
CA TYR A 299 -6.43 -8.13 -0.13
C TYR A 299 -7.70 -8.90 -0.46
N THR A 300 -8.60 -8.29 -1.22
CA THR A 300 -9.76 -8.99 -1.81
C THR A 300 -9.33 -10.06 -2.83
N SER A 301 -8.27 -10.78 -2.49
CA SER A 301 -7.65 -11.76 -3.38
C SER A 301 -8.56 -12.96 -3.66
N MET A 302 -9.52 -13.22 -2.78
CA MET A 302 -10.32 -14.44 -2.84
C MET A 302 -11.71 -14.22 -3.40
N ALA A 303 -12.37 -13.11 -3.12
CA ALA A 303 -13.77 -13.06 -3.44
C ALA A 303 -14.33 -11.65 -3.51
N SER A 304 -15.35 -11.48 -4.32
CA SER A 304 -16.46 -10.63 -3.94
C SER A 304 -16.97 -11.11 -2.59
N SER A 305 -17.29 -10.23 -1.69
CA SER A 305 -17.69 -10.44 -0.30
C SER A 305 -18.86 -11.42 -0.06
N THR A 306 -19.26 -12.17 -1.04
CA THR A 306 -20.37 -13.11 -0.95
C THR A 306 -19.88 -14.53 -1.14
N GLU A 307 -20.08 -15.30 -0.09
CA GLU A 307 -20.20 -16.73 -0.22
C GLU A 307 -21.18 -17.04 -1.34
N VAL A 308 -20.70 -17.59 -2.41
CA VAL A 308 -21.60 -18.24 -3.35
C VAL A 308 -21.84 -19.64 -2.83
N LYS A 309 -23.04 -19.89 -2.34
CA LYS A 309 -23.46 -21.23 -1.98
C LYS A 309 -23.88 -21.97 -3.24
N ASP A 310 -23.21 -23.08 -3.55
CA ASP A 310 -23.68 -23.99 -4.55
C ASP A 310 -25.01 -24.62 -4.07
N ASN A 311 -26.10 -24.30 -4.74
CA ASN A 311 -27.44 -24.80 -4.40
C ASN A 311 -27.58 -26.31 -4.60
N THR A 312 -26.64 -26.95 -5.33
CA THR A 312 -26.70 -28.38 -5.64
C THR A 312 -26.09 -29.23 -4.51
N ASN A 313 -25.02 -28.77 -3.89
CA ASN A 313 -24.26 -29.55 -2.90
C ASN A 313 -24.00 -28.81 -1.59
N GLY A 314 -24.46 -27.57 -1.45
CA GLY A 314 -24.33 -26.77 -0.24
C GLY A 314 -22.92 -26.27 0.05
N ARG A 315 -21.97 -26.41 -0.88
CA ARG A 315 -20.59 -25.93 -0.74
C ARG A 315 -20.53 -24.42 -0.92
N TYR A 316 -19.55 -23.81 -0.27
CA TYR A 316 -19.25 -22.41 -0.41
C TYR A 316 -18.03 -22.23 -1.33
N PHE A 317 -18.07 -21.20 -2.14
CA PHE A 317 -17.02 -20.86 -3.10
C PHE A 317 -16.67 -19.40 -3.00
N ASN A 318 -15.44 -19.10 -3.34
CA ASN A 318 -14.99 -17.74 -3.51
C ASN A 318 -14.86 -17.41 -5.00
N LYS A 319 -15.34 -16.24 -5.41
CA LYS A 319 -15.14 -15.71 -6.75
C LYS A 319 -14.03 -14.67 -6.71
N PRO A 320 -12.83 -14.95 -7.22
CA PRO A 320 -11.75 -13.98 -7.24
C PRO A 320 -11.96 -12.92 -8.33
N TYR A 321 -11.60 -11.68 -8.02
CA TYR A 321 -11.53 -10.59 -8.99
C TYR A 321 -10.38 -10.74 -9.98
N PHE A 322 -9.34 -11.47 -9.58
CA PHE A 322 -8.13 -11.73 -10.37
C PHE A 322 -7.52 -13.07 -9.96
N PHE A 323 -6.73 -13.64 -10.86
CA PHE A 323 -6.05 -14.92 -10.69
C PHE A 323 -4.56 -14.79 -10.87
N PRO A 324 -3.73 -15.58 -10.18
CA PRO A 324 -2.33 -15.69 -10.53
C PRO A 324 -2.16 -16.11 -11.99
N SER A 325 -1.25 -15.45 -12.70
CA SER A 325 -0.84 -15.90 -14.01
C SER A 325 -0.05 -17.21 -13.91
N GLN A 326 -0.05 -18.02 -14.98
CA GLN A 326 0.81 -19.21 -15.03
C GLN A 326 2.28 -18.80 -14.92
N LYS A 327 2.66 -17.66 -15.50
CA LYS A 327 4.01 -17.09 -15.39
C LYS A 327 4.46 -16.89 -13.94
N LEU A 328 3.56 -16.37 -13.08
CA LEU A 328 3.86 -16.23 -11.65
C LEU A 328 4.02 -17.59 -10.97
N LEU A 329 3.10 -18.51 -11.24
CA LEU A 329 3.12 -19.84 -10.62
C LEU A 329 4.37 -20.63 -11.02
N ASP A 330 4.82 -20.50 -12.25
CA ASP A 330 6.02 -21.16 -12.79
C ASP A 330 7.34 -20.64 -12.16
N GLN A 331 7.29 -19.54 -11.41
CA GLN A 331 8.47 -19.06 -10.67
C GLN A 331 8.78 -19.90 -9.43
N TYR A 332 7.79 -20.63 -8.89
CA TYR A 332 7.95 -21.38 -7.64
C TYR A 332 8.27 -22.85 -7.92
N GLU A 333 9.24 -23.36 -7.18
CA GLU A 333 9.51 -24.80 -7.10
C GLU A 333 8.44 -25.50 -6.24
N ALA A 334 8.28 -26.79 -6.40
CA ALA A 334 7.29 -27.57 -5.66
C ALA A 334 7.52 -27.53 -4.14
N GLU A 335 8.77 -27.44 -3.72
CA GLU A 335 9.20 -27.40 -2.33
C GLU A 335 9.16 -25.98 -1.74
N ASP A 336 8.95 -24.95 -2.56
CA ASP A 336 8.85 -23.56 -2.10
C ASP A 336 7.59 -23.38 -1.25
N LEU A 337 7.79 -23.07 0.02
CA LEU A 337 6.70 -22.90 0.98
C LEU A 337 5.72 -21.79 0.58
N ARG A 338 6.17 -20.80 -0.18
CA ARG A 338 5.31 -19.72 -0.68
C ARG A 338 4.25 -20.26 -1.64
N LEU A 339 4.61 -21.20 -2.51
CA LEU A 339 3.64 -21.83 -3.40
C LEU A 339 2.51 -22.50 -2.61
N ALA A 340 2.87 -23.29 -1.60
CA ALA A 340 1.91 -24.02 -0.80
C ALA A 340 1.09 -23.13 0.17
N CYS A 341 1.67 -22.01 0.64
CA CYS A 341 1.06 -21.15 1.65
C CYS A 341 0.34 -19.93 1.09
N TRP A 342 0.83 -19.38 -0.04
CA TRP A 342 0.25 -18.16 -0.63
C TRP A 342 -0.73 -18.44 -1.77
N PHE A 343 -0.87 -19.69 -2.15
CA PHE A 343 -1.81 -20.11 -3.19
C PHE A 343 -2.65 -21.29 -2.72
N THR A 344 -3.90 -21.33 -3.16
CA THR A 344 -4.77 -22.47 -2.97
C THR A 344 -4.70 -23.34 -4.21
N ILE A 345 -4.13 -24.53 -4.07
CA ILE A 345 -3.90 -25.49 -5.14
C ILE A 345 -4.79 -26.71 -4.90
N ASP A 346 -5.50 -27.20 -5.91
CA ASP A 346 -6.44 -28.32 -5.80
C ASP A 346 -7.46 -28.12 -4.66
N GLY A 347 -7.82 -26.87 -4.41
CA GLY A 347 -8.69 -26.49 -3.31
C GLY A 347 -8.04 -26.59 -1.93
N GLN A 348 -6.79 -27.00 -1.80
CA GLN A 348 -6.07 -27.09 -0.53
C GLN A 348 -5.45 -25.75 -0.16
N ASN A 349 -5.78 -25.23 1.03
CA ASN A 349 -5.18 -24.04 1.61
C ASN A 349 -4.36 -24.40 2.86
N ASN A 350 -3.07 -24.17 2.82
CA ASN A 350 -2.19 -24.51 3.94
C ASN A 350 -2.16 -23.44 5.05
N LEU A 351 -2.60 -22.21 4.80
CA LEU A 351 -2.69 -21.18 5.85
C LEU A 351 -3.84 -21.48 6.80
N THR A 352 -4.98 -21.91 6.30
CA THR A 352 -6.14 -22.29 7.14
C THR A 352 -6.15 -23.75 7.51
N GLY A 353 -5.47 -24.61 6.75
CA GLY A 353 -5.57 -26.06 6.86
C GLY A 353 -6.88 -26.63 6.31
N GLU A 354 -7.73 -25.79 5.70
CA GLU A 354 -9.02 -26.20 5.15
C GLU A 354 -8.91 -26.46 3.65
N LYS A 355 -9.82 -27.28 3.16
CA LYS A 355 -9.97 -27.55 1.74
C LYS A 355 -11.09 -26.68 1.18
N TYR A 356 -10.71 -25.66 0.42
CA TYR A 356 -11.67 -24.84 -0.31
C TYR A 356 -12.01 -25.50 -1.63
N PRO A 357 -13.29 -25.58 -1.96
CA PRO A 357 -13.70 -26.11 -3.24
C PRO A 357 -13.32 -25.15 -4.36
N THR A 358 -13.29 -25.71 -5.53
CA THR A 358 -13.06 -25.07 -6.80
C THR A 358 -13.94 -23.85 -7.04
N PHE A 359 -13.42 -22.95 -7.82
CA PHE A 359 -14.07 -21.72 -8.24
C PHE A 359 -15.32 -22.01 -9.10
N ILE A 360 -16.42 -21.32 -8.84
CA ILE A 360 -17.64 -21.39 -9.65
C ILE A 360 -17.90 -20.06 -10.35
N THR A 361 -18.22 -20.14 -11.63
CA THR A 361 -18.86 -19.06 -12.36
C THR A 361 -19.90 -19.64 -13.30
N ASN A 362 -21.03 -18.97 -13.47
CA ASN A 362 -22.12 -19.37 -14.34
C ASN A 362 -22.46 -20.86 -14.26
N ASP A 363 -22.57 -21.40 -13.04
CA ASP A 363 -22.87 -22.81 -12.73
C ASP A 363 -21.77 -23.83 -13.06
N TYR A 364 -20.59 -23.39 -13.44
CA TYR A 364 -19.44 -24.27 -13.66
C TYR A 364 -18.43 -24.18 -12.52
N THR A 365 -17.84 -25.33 -12.19
CA THR A 365 -16.76 -25.45 -11.21
C THR A 365 -15.45 -25.68 -11.95
N TYR A 366 -14.45 -24.88 -11.68
CA TYR A 366 -13.14 -24.98 -12.31
C TYR A 366 -12.06 -25.20 -11.28
N ASP A 367 -11.08 -25.98 -11.65
CA ASP A 367 -9.92 -26.26 -10.84
C ASP A 367 -8.83 -25.23 -11.16
N VAL A 368 -8.85 -24.13 -10.43
CA VAL A 368 -7.92 -23.01 -10.64
C VAL A 368 -7.14 -22.74 -9.36
N VAL A 369 -5.89 -22.34 -9.52
CA VAL A 369 -5.07 -21.82 -8.44
C VAL A 369 -5.53 -20.42 -8.09
N ILE A 370 -5.77 -20.18 -6.80
CA ILE A 370 -6.23 -18.89 -6.27
C ILE A 370 -5.13 -18.31 -5.40
N PHE A 371 -4.91 -16.99 -5.53
CA PHE A 371 -4.03 -16.26 -4.63
C PHE A 371 -4.65 -16.15 -3.23
N SER A 372 -3.95 -16.60 -2.22
CA SER A 372 -4.47 -16.74 -0.85
C SER A 372 -3.49 -16.27 0.24
N LYS A 373 -2.49 -15.49 -0.11
CA LYS A 373 -1.55 -14.89 0.86
C LYS A 373 -2.26 -14.10 1.97
N TYR A 374 -3.37 -13.45 1.63
CA TYR A 374 -4.10 -12.52 2.49
C TYR A 374 -5.57 -12.91 2.65
N LEU A 375 -5.83 -14.08 3.17
CA LEU A 375 -7.18 -14.60 3.42
C LEU A 375 -7.92 -13.84 4.52
N GLY A 376 -7.19 -13.14 5.38
CA GLY A 376 -7.72 -12.47 6.55
C GLY A 376 -7.54 -13.27 7.84
N ASN A 377 -7.48 -12.55 8.95
CA ASN A 377 -7.35 -13.13 10.28
C ASN A 377 -8.74 -13.56 10.79
N LYS A 378 -8.84 -14.81 11.23
CA LYS A 378 -10.09 -15.36 11.78
C LYS A 378 -10.66 -14.56 12.95
N ASP A 379 -9.81 -13.89 13.74
CA ASP A 379 -10.22 -13.11 14.90
C ASP A 379 -10.75 -11.71 14.51
N LEU A 380 -10.60 -11.32 13.23
CA LEU A 380 -11.14 -10.09 12.65
C LEU A 380 -12.40 -10.31 11.81
N THR A 381 -13.04 -11.48 11.92
CA THR A 381 -14.30 -11.79 11.27
C THR A 381 -15.35 -12.20 12.30
N SER A 382 -16.59 -11.80 12.08
CA SER A 382 -17.74 -12.23 12.87
C SER A 382 -18.44 -13.49 12.31
N SER A 383 -17.96 -14.01 11.17
CA SER A 383 -18.49 -15.20 10.50
C SER A 383 -17.36 -16.19 10.23
N ALA A 384 -17.71 -17.42 9.92
CA ALA A 384 -16.75 -18.45 9.49
C ALA A 384 -16.14 -18.17 8.10
N VAL A 385 -16.59 -17.11 7.44
CA VAL A 385 -16.14 -16.74 6.09
C VAL A 385 -14.91 -15.88 6.18
N LEU A 386 -13.93 -16.22 5.38
CA LEU A 386 -12.75 -15.40 5.16
C LEU A 386 -13.15 -14.08 4.49
N ASN A 387 -12.71 -12.98 5.03
CA ASN A 387 -13.12 -11.64 4.61
C ASN A 387 -11.94 -10.74 4.26
N SER A 388 -10.74 -11.30 4.13
CA SER A 388 -9.49 -10.59 3.83
C SER A 388 -9.09 -9.49 4.84
N ARG A 389 -9.72 -9.45 6.02
CA ARG A 389 -9.39 -8.48 7.07
C ARG A 389 -8.21 -8.97 7.88
N GLN A 390 -7.20 -8.15 8.01
CA GLN A 390 -5.98 -8.49 8.73
C GLN A 390 -5.25 -7.24 9.23
N HIS A 391 -4.27 -7.46 10.08
CA HIS A 391 -3.28 -6.45 10.42
C HIS A 391 -2.37 -6.20 9.20
N VAL A 392 -2.40 -4.99 8.66
CA VAL A 392 -1.56 -4.63 7.52
C VAL A 392 -0.09 -4.58 7.92
N LYS A 393 0.78 -5.14 7.10
CA LYS A 393 2.22 -5.25 7.33
C LYS A 393 2.99 -4.53 6.23
N PRO A 394 3.18 -3.20 6.33
CA PRO A 394 3.80 -2.40 5.25
C PRO A 394 5.30 -2.64 5.09
N LEU A 395 5.95 -3.22 6.08
CA LEU A 395 7.38 -3.49 6.09
C LEU A 395 7.65 -4.87 6.69
N LEU A 396 8.28 -5.73 5.92
CA LEU A 396 8.67 -7.09 6.30
C LEU A 396 10.18 -7.26 6.29
N ILE A 397 10.68 -8.15 7.14
CA ILE A 397 12.12 -8.44 7.20
C ILE A 397 12.61 -9.11 5.90
N SER A 398 11.76 -9.85 5.20
CA SER A 398 12.11 -10.49 3.93
C SER A 398 12.53 -9.47 2.86
N GLU A 399 11.88 -8.31 2.82
CA GLU A 399 12.29 -7.22 1.94
C GLU A 399 13.70 -6.73 2.25
N MET A 400 14.11 -6.71 3.51
CA MET A 400 15.48 -6.31 3.89
C MET A 400 16.54 -7.27 3.35
N TYR A 401 16.24 -8.56 3.28
CA TYR A 401 17.12 -9.54 2.62
C TYR A 401 17.20 -9.30 1.10
N LEU A 402 16.08 -8.99 0.46
CA LEU A 402 16.05 -8.65 -0.97
C LEU A 402 16.83 -7.36 -1.26
N ILE A 403 16.62 -6.31 -0.46
CA ILE A 403 17.37 -5.03 -0.59
C ILE A 403 18.87 -5.28 -0.40
N SER A 404 19.24 -6.08 0.60
CA SER A 404 20.65 -6.44 0.83
C SER A 404 21.24 -7.16 -0.37
N ALA A 405 20.54 -8.15 -0.92
CA ALA A 405 21.01 -8.93 -2.07
C ALA A 405 21.15 -8.03 -3.32
N GLU A 406 20.14 -7.21 -3.61
CA GLU A 406 20.18 -6.32 -4.78
C GLU A 406 21.23 -5.22 -4.63
N ALA A 407 21.31 -4.56 -3.48
CA ALA A 407 22.29 -3.51 -3.24
C ALA A 407 23.74 -4.04 -3.32
N ALA A 408 24.00 -5.22 -2.76
CA ALA A 408 25.29 -5.87 -2.86
C ALA A 408 25.64 -6.20 -4.32
N PHE A 409 24.73 -6.78 -5.08
CA PHE A 409 24.89 -7.07 -6.51
C PHE A 409 25.18 -5.82 -7.34
N ARG A 410 24.50 -4.69 -7.03
CA ARG A 410 24.68 -3.43 -7.73
C ARG A 410 25.92 -2.64 -7.32
N GLY A 411 26.76 -3.18 -6.43
CA GLY A 411 28.07 -2.62 -6.10
C GLY A 411 28.23 -2.02 -4.70
N ALA A 412 27.38 -2.40 -3.75
CA ALA A 412 27.65 -2.10 -2.34
C ALA A 412 28.93 -2.80 -1.89
N ASN A 413 29.93 -2.03 -1.46
CA ASN A 413 31.31 -2.48 -1.27
C ASN A 413 31.51 -3.55 -0.19
N ASN A 414 30.57 -3.78 0.71
CA ASN A 414 30.67 -4.70 1.85
C ASN A 414 29.60 -5.80 1.84
N GLY A 415 28.88 -5.97 0.71
CA GLY A 415 27.79 -6.91 0.62
C GLY A 415 28.19 -8.23 -0.03
N ASP A 416 27.52 -9.29 0.37
CA ASP A 416 27.51 -10.57 -0.31
C ASP A 416 26.09 -10.85 -0.81
N ALA A 417 25.88 -10.59 -2.09
CA ALA A 417 24.57 -10.72 -2.73
C ALA A 417 24.05 -12.17 -2.67
N LEU A 418 24.92 -13.14 -2.90
CA LEU A 418 24.56 -14.56 -2.90
C LEU A 418 24.18 -15.03 -1.49
N THR A 419 24.92 -14.61 -0.47
CA THR A 419 24.62 -14.96 0.91
C THR A 419 23.27 -14.41 1.34
N ALA A 420 22.97 -13.15 1.05
CA ALA A 420 21.69 -12.53 1.41
C ALA A 420 20.51 -13.19 0.67
N LEU A 421 20.65 -13.43 -0.64
CA LEU A 421 19.66 -14.12 -1.44
C LEU A 421 19.39 -15.53 -0.94
N ASN A 422 20.44 -16.33 -0.74
CA ASN A 422 20.33 -17.72 -0.32
C ASN A 422 19.81 -17.85 1.13
N ALA A 423 20.05 -16.86 1.98
CA ALA A 423 19.44 -16.82 3.32
C ALA A 423 17.89 -16.77 3.23
N LEU A 424 17.35 -15.97 2.31
CA LEU A 424 15.90 -15.92 2.06
C LEU A 424 15.40 -17.22 1.41
N GLN A 425 16.01 -17.64 0.30
CA GLN A 425 15.59 -18.83 -0.45
C GLN A 425 15.57 -20.09 0.42
N THR A 426 16.63 -20.33 1.20
CA THR A 426 16.71 -21.47 2.13
C THR A 426 15.56 -21.45 3.13
N LYS A 427 15.21 -20.29 3.69
CA LYS A 427 14.09 -20.17 4.63
C LYS A 427 12.74 -20.40 3.98
N ARG A 428 12.62 -20.07 2.70
CA ARG A 428 11.41 -20.35 1.91
C ARG A 428 11.32 -21.80 1.42
N GLY A 429 12.33 -22.63 1.66
CA GLY A 429 12.36 -24.01 1.15
C GLY A 429 12.65 -24.10 -0.34
N ALA A 430 13.01 -23.00 -0.97
CA ALA A 430 13.45 -22.95 -2.36
C ALA A 430 14.92 -23.40 -2.48
N THR A 431 15.30 -23.87 -3.66
CA THR A 431 16.71 -24.21 -3.95
C THR A 431 17.56 -22.95 -3.92
N PRO A 432 18.62 -22.90 -3.09
CA PRO A 432 19.56 -21.78 -3.12
C PRO A 432 20.21 -21.61 -4.49
N SER A 433 20.34 -20.36 -4.92
CA SER A 433 20.96 -20.05 -6.20
C SER A 433 22.48 -20.29 -6.17
N ASP A 434 23.05 -20.77 -7.27
CA ASP A 434 24.51 -20.95 -7.43
C ASP A 434 25.22 -19.62 -7.76
N GLU A 435 24.48 -18.68 -8.38
CA GLU A 435 24.98 -17.36 -8.78
C GLU A 435 23.94 -16.27 -8.59
N VAL A 436 24.40 -15.02 -8.56
CA VAL A 436 23.52 -13.84 -8.56
C VAL A 436 23.69 -13.08 -9.85
N ASN A 437 22.56 -12.85 -10.52
CA ASN A 437 22.46 -11.97 -11.68
C ASN A 437 21.13 -11.18 -11.62
N ALA A 438 20.93 -10.23 -12.53
CA ALA A 438 19.74 -9.38 -12.52
C ALA A 438 18.44 -10.17 -12.66
N THR A 439 18.43 -11.25 -13.44
CA THR A 439 17.24 -12.09 -13.65
C THR A 439 16.90 -12.88 -12.39
N VAL A 440 17.89 -13.48 -11.74
CA VAL A 440 17.70 -14.23 -10.48
C VAL A 440 17.12 -13.31 -9.40
N LEU A 441 17.69 -12.12 -9.24
CA LEU A 441 17.21 -11.14 -8.26
C LEU A 441 15.79 -10.65 -8.60
N TYR A 442 15.53 -10.31 -9.86
CA TYR A 442 14.21 -9.87 -10.30
C TYR A 442 13.14 -10.94 -10.01
N ASN A 443 13.43 -12.19 -10.33
CA ASN A 443 12.52 -13.30 -10.09
C ASN A 443 12.29 -13.52 -8.59
N GLU A 444 13.30 -13.33 -7.74
CA GLU A 444 13.13 -13.46 -6.30
C GLU A 444 12.28 -12.31 -5.71
N TRP A 445 12.48 -11.07 -6.18
CA TRP A 445 11.59 -9.95 -5.87
C TRP A 445 10.14 -10.27 -6.26
N PHE A 446 9.93 -10.75 -7.49
CA PHE A 446 8.61 -11.09 -8.00
C PHE A 446 7.92 -12.16 -7.15
N LYS A 447 8.63 -13.22 -6.77
CA LYS A 447 8.10 -14.27 -5.89
C LYS A 447 7.77 -13.77 -4.50
N GLU A 448 8.69 -13.06 -3.87
CA GLU A 448 8.57 -12.70 -2.45
C GLU A 448 7.52 -11.62 -2.22
N THR A 449 7.48 -10.62 -3.07
CA THR A 449 6.67 -9.42 -2.85
C THR A 449 5.31 -9.44 -3.55
N VAL A 450 4.88 -10.59 -4.05
CA VAL A 450 3.58 -10.74 -4.71
C VAL A 450 2.44 -10.25 -3.81
N GLY A 451 1.63 -9.35 -4.34
CA GLY A 451 0.50 -8.73 -3.63
C GLY A 451 0.89 -7.66 -2.60
N GLU A 452 2.14 -7.18 -2.61
CA GLU A 452 2.62 -6.15 -1.66
C GLU A 452 2.72 -4.74 -2.26
N GLY A 453 2.33 -4.56 -3.53
CA GLY A 453 2.40 -3.27 -4.21
C GLY A 453 3.85 -2.81 -4.48
N LEU A 454 4.74 -3.74 -4.77
CA LEU A 454 6.15 -3.48 -5.03
C LEU A 454 6.61 -3.92 -6.42
N HIS A 455 5.75 -4.60 -7.18
CA HIS A 455 6.15 -5.22 -8.44
C HIS A 455 6.43 -4.19 -9.53
N MET A 456 5.57 -3.18 -9.71
CA MET A 456 5.77 -2.12 -10.71
C MET A 456 7.05 -1.32 -10.44
N SER A 457 7.30 -0.96 -9.19
CA SER A 457 8.54 -0.26 -8.82
C SER A 457 9.78 -1.12 -9.06
N THR A 458 9.66 -2.43 -8.88
CA THR A 458 10.74 -3.39 -9.20
C THR A 458 10.98 -3.48 -10.70
N VAL A 459 9.92 -3.60 -11.51
CA VAL A 459 10.01 -3.57 -12.99
C VAL A 459 10.75 -2.32 -13.46
N LYS A 460 10.36 -1.15 -12.96
CA LYS A 460 11.00 0.15 -13.29
C LYS A 460 12.47 0.20 -12.87
N ARG A 461 12.78 -0.25 -11.65
CA ARG A 461 14.15 -0.21 -11.09
C ARG A 461 15.11 -1.15 -11.83
N PHE A 462 14.62 -2.31 -12.29
CA PHE A 462 15.40 -3.22 -13.11
C PHE A 462 15.47 -2.80 -14.60
N GLY A 463 14.67 -1.82 -14.99
CA GLY A 463 14.58 -1.41 -16.39
C GLY A 463 13.95 -2.49 -17.27
N ASN A 464 13.07 -3.29 -16.69
CA ASN A 464 12.40 -4.39 -17.36
C ASN A 464 11.06 -3.93 -17.98
N GLY A 465 10.61 -4.66 -18.96
CA GLY A 465 9.21 -4.81 -19.31
C GLY A 465 8.70 -6.17 -18.85
N TYR A 466 7.60 -6.60 -19.39
CA TYR A 466 7.14 -7.97 -19.24
C TYR A 466 6.60 -8.52 -20.56
N SER A 467 6.82 -9.81 -20.80
CA SER A 467 6.18 -10.55 -21.90
C SER A 467 4.75 -10.95 -21.50
N VAL A 468 4.07 -11.58 -22.44
CA VAL A 468 2.71 -12.09 -22.29
C VAL A 468 2.41 -12.65 -20.90
N ARG A 469 1.29 -12.24 -20.34
CA ARG A 469 0.70 -12.83 -19.13
C ARG A 469 0.02 -14.15 -19.50
N THR A 470 0.75 -15.22 -19.48
CA THR A 470 0.19 -16.54 -19.78
C THR A 470 -0.87 -16.87 -18.74
N PRO A 471 -2.15 -17.07 -19.15
CA PRO A 471 -3.18 -17.49 -18.20
C PRO A 471 -2.94 -18.93 -17.74
N GLN A 472 -3.50 -19.28 -16.61
CA GLN A 472 -3.63 -20.68 -16.20
C GLN A 472 -4.38 -21.49 -17.27
N PRO A 473 -4.35 -22.85 -17.26
CA PRO A 473 -4.89 -23.69 -18.34
C PRO A 473 -6.28 -23.32 -18.86
N ALA A 474 -6.64 -23.78 -20.03
CA ALA A 474 -7.72 -23.33 -20.90
C ALA A 474 -9.09 -23.04 -20.22
N ALA A 475 -9.41 -23.69 -19.12
CA ALA A 475 -10.63 -23.42 -18.34
C ALA A 475 -10.69 -21.99 -17.80
N VAL A 476 -9.54 -21.39 -17.45
CA VAL A 476 -9.42 -20.04 -16.89
C VAL A 476 -9.54 -18.96 -17.96
N ALA A 477 -9.13 -19.26 -19.18
CA ALA A 477 -9.19 -18.29 -20.29
C ALA A 477 -10.63 -17.73 -20.52
N THR A 478 -11.66 -18.47 -20.10
CA THR A 478 -13.05 -18.00 -20.19
C THR A 478 -13.41 -16.94 -19.17
N PHE A 479 -12.62 -16.78 -18.11
CA PHE A 479 -12.83 -15.81 -17.01
C PHE A 479 -11.99 -14.57 -17.10
N ILE A 480 -11.02 -14.55 -18.00
CA ILE A 480 -10.15 -13.40 -18.19
C ILE A 480 -10.91 -12.32 -18.96
N MET A 481 -10.70 -11.07 -18.57
CA MET A 481 -11.21 -9.92 -19.32
C MET A 481 -10.60 -9.96 -20.73
N ARG A 482 -11.46 -10.06 -21.74
CA ARG A 482 -11.04 -10.06 -23.14
C ARG A 482 -11.13 -8.66 -23.69
N GLY A 483 -10.00 -8.10 -24.00
CA GLY A 483 -9.86 -6.95 -24.85
C GLY A 483 -8.97 -7.30 -26.03
N ASP A 484 -8.81 -6.42 -26.98
CA ASP A 484 -7.91 -6.64 -28.10
C ASP A 484 -6.50 -6.91 -27.58
N ASN A 485 -5.96 -8.08 -27.92
CA ASN A 485 -4.59 -8.51 -27.59
C ASN A 485 -4.23 -8.68 -26.09
N TYR A 486 -5.19 -8.80 -25.18
CA TYR A 486 -4.85 -8.97 -23.75
C TYR A 486 -4.00 -10.21 -23.48
N GLU A 487 -4.22 -11.31 -24.22
CA GLU A 487 -3.44 -12.57 -24.12
C GLU A 487 -1.98 -12.38 -24.57
N THR A 488 -1.77 -11.46 -25.50
CA THR A 488 -0.47 -11.14 -26.09
C THR A 488 0.11 -9.82 -25.54
N LYS A 489 -0.60 -9.16 -24.59
CA LYS A 489 -0.14 -7.90 -24.04
C LYS A 489 1.20 -8.09 -23.36
N SER A 490 2.17 -7.37 -23.85
CA SER A 490 3.48 -7.17 -23.25
C SER A 490 3.62 -5.70 -22.89
N MET A 491 4.54 -5.39 -22.01
CA MET A 491 4.93 -4.04 -21.68
C MET A 491 6.43 -3.91 -21.89
N GLU A 492 6.81 -3.01 -22.79
CA GLU A 492 8.21 -2.77 -23.09
C GLU A 492 8.91 -2.03 -21.95
N PRO A 493 10.24 -2.17 -21.81
CA PRO A 493 11.00 -1.35 -20.89
C PRO A 493 10.76 0.15 -21.14
N GLY A 494 10.37 0.87 -20.08
CA GLY A 494 10.07 2.31 -20.19
C GLY A 494 8.71 2.65 -20.81
N ASP A 495 7.81 1.69 -20.92
CA ASP A 495 6.43 1.94 -21.31
C ASP A 495 5.80 3.04 -20.44
N TYR A 496 5.09 3.99 -21.07
CA TYR A 496 4.56 5.15 -20.36
C TYR A 496 3.52 4.78 -19.28
N HIS A 497 2.81 3.66 -19.41
CA HIS A 497 1.85 3.18 -18.42
C HIS A 497 2.50 2.83 -17.07
N LEU A 498 3.82 2.61 -17.04
CA LEU A 498 4.58 2.45 -15.80
C LEU A 498 4.65 3.75 -14.98
N ASN A 499 4.25 4.89 -15.57
CA ASN A 499 4.07 6.16 -14.88
C ASN A 499 2.60 6.55 -14.97
N TRP A 500 1.86 6.32 -13.93
CA TRP A 500 0.41 6.58 -13.91
C TRP A 500 0.10 8.03 -14.25
N PRO A 501 -1.03 8.31 -14.92
CA PRO A 501 -1.39 9.67 -15.29
C PRO A 501 -1.83 10.49 -14.07
N ILE A 502 -1.59 11.79 -14.14
CA ILE A 502 -2.14 12.72 -13.16
C ILE A 502 -3.66 12.79 -13.36
N PRO A 503 -4.47 12.64 -12.30
CA PRO A 503 -5.93 12.54 -12.43
C PRO A 503 -6.57 13.76 -13.08
N THR A 504 -7.59 13.52 -13.91
CA THR A 504 -8.31 14.56 -14.64
C THR A 504 -8.88 15.66 -13.73
N ASN A 505 -9.41 15.28 -12.56
CA ASN A 505 -10.01 16.24 -11.64
C ASN A 505 -8.96 17.25 -11.12
N ASP A 506 -7.77 16.77 -10.81
CA ASP A 506 -6.67 17.61 -10.35
C ASP A 506 -6.17 18.52 -11.47
N MET A 507 -6.03 17.99 -12.69
CA MET A 507 -5.66 18.78 -13.87
C MET A 507 -6.70 19.86 -14.21
N GLN A 508 -7.97 19.62 -13.92
CA GLN A 508 -9.04 20.60 -14.16
C GLN A 508 -9.03 21.72 -13.13
N THR A 509 -8.75 21.40 -11.87
CA THR A 509 -8.77 22.35 -10.75
C THR A 509 -7.45 23.11 -10.56
N ASN A 510 -6.33 22.47 -10.89
CA ASN A 510 -4.99 23.05 -10.82
C ASN A 510 -4.33 23.09 -12.22
N LYS A 511 -4.33 24.26 -12.84
CA LYS A 511 -3.76 24.47 -14.18
C LYS A 511 -2.23 24.51 -14.25
N ASN A 512 -1.55 24.48 -13.10
CA ASN A 512 -0.09 24.41 -13.02
C ASN A 512 0.42 22.95 -13.16
N LEU A 513 -0.47 21.97 -13.13
CA LEU A 513 -0.10 20.58 -13.33
C LEU A 513 0.15 20.29 -14.82
N VAL A 514 1.19 19.51 -15.07
CA VAL A 514 1.55 19.00 -16.40
C VAL A 514 1.36 17.48 -16.39
N GLN A 515 0.72 16.94 -17.40
CA GLN A 515 0.44 15.51 -17.53
C GLN A 515 1.72 14.73 -17.84
N ASN A 516 1.76 13.45 -17.45
CA ASN A 516 2.79 12.51 -17.88
C ASN A 516 2.70 12.28 -19.40
N ALA A 517 3.85 12.08 -20.02
CA ALA A 517 3.92 11.78 -21.44
C ALA A 517 3.15 10.49 -21.76
N GLY A 518 2.42 10.48 -22.86
CA GLY A 518 1.61 9.36 -23.29
C GLY A 518 0.11 9.49 -22.99
N TYR A 519 -0.29 10.42 -22.07
CA TYR A 519 -1.69 10.64 -21.67
C TYR A 519 -2.25 11.98 -22.12
#